data_a0b83cf72a77021610627af2d9de925e
#
_entry.id   a0b83cf72a77021610627af2d9de925e
#
_cell.length_a   1.000
_cell.length_b   1.000
_cell.length_c   1.000
_cell.angle_alpha   90.00
_cell.angle_beta   90.00
_cell.angle_gamma   90.00
#
_symmetry.space_group_name_H-M   'P 1'
#
loop_
_entity.id
_entity.type
_entity.pdbx_description
1 polymer ?
#
loop_
_entity_poly.entity_id
_entity_poly.type
_entity_poly.pdbx_seq_one_letter_code
_entity_poly.pdbx_strand_id
1 'polypeptide(L)'
;MNKKVLLLCKDNSALSIMAEAVLNKYLKEVDASSAAVKKIKAINPAVQTALIKDTSWSDTYMSKAVLGLLEEEFDLVIALDSLSSKAMPEFSDNTIVIEIEYEHPNYENSTQMERFIKTLKMELIPITRDILEL
;
A
#
# COMPACT_ATOMS: atom_id res chain seq x y z
N MET A 1 -12.60 7.66 15.14
CA MET A 1 -12.72 7.34 13.71
C MET A 1 -11.32 7.21 13.10
N ASN A 2 -11.10 6.12 12.37
CA ASN A 2 -9.80 5.91 11.76
C ASN A 2 -9.65 6.75 10.49
N LYS A 3 -8.40 7.12 10.20
CA LYS A 3 -8.05 7.75 8.93
C LYS A 3 -7.96 6.70 7.84
N LYS A 4 -8.47 6.99 6.67
CA LYS A 4 -8.47 6.06 5.53
C LYS A 4 -7.34 6.39 4.57
N VAL A 5 -6.49 5.41 4.30
CA VAL A 5 -5.33 5.54 3.42
C VAL A 5 -5.45 4.55 2.27
N LEU A 6 -5.20 5.02 1.05
CA LEU A 6 -5.18 4.18 -0.14
C LEU A 6 -3.77 4.13 -0.72
N LEU A 7 -3.26 2.92 -0.93
CA LEU A 7 -1.95 2.68 -1.53
C LEU A 7 -2.16 2.21 -2.97
N LEU A 8 -1.56 2.89 -3.92
CA LEU A 8 -1.71 2.58 -5.35
C LEU A 8 -0.43 2.09 -5.97
N CYS A 9 -0.52 1.08 -6.80
CA CYS A 9 0.55 0.67 -7.70
C CYS A 9 -0.05 0.12 -9.00
N LYS A 10 0.81 -0.34 -9.90
CA LYS A 10 0.38 -0.74 -11.24
C LYS A 10 -0.69 -1.84 -11.21
N ASP A 11 -0.42 -2.97 -10.52
CA ASP A 11 -1.24 -4.18 -10.61
C ASP A 11 -1.73 -4.74 -9.27
N ASN A 12 -1.37 -4.11 -8.16
CA ASN A 12 -1.81 -4.51 -6.80
C ASN A 12 -1.45 -5.97 -6.47
N SER A 13 -0.27 -6.41 -6.88
CA SER A 13 0.17 -7.79 -6.64
C SER A 13 1.25 -7.94 -5.58
N ALA A 14 1.97 -6.87 -5.25
CA ALA A 14 3.13 -6.96 -4.37
C ALA A 14 3.33 -5.71 -3.51
N LEU A 15 3.86 -4.62 -4.08
CA LEU A 15 4.30 -3.44 -3.36
C LEU A 15 3.18 -2.80 -2.54
N SER A 16 2.03 -2.54 -3.14
CA SER A 16 0.92 -1.90 -2.44
C SER A 16 0.28 -2.83 -1.40
N ILE A 17 0.30 -4.15 -1.64
CA ILE A 17 -0.17 -5.13 -0.64
C ILE A 17 0.73 -5.09 0.60
N MET A 18 2.05 -5.04 0.41
CA MET A 18 2.98 -4.93 1.54
C MET A 18 2.77 -3.63 2.32
N ALA A 19 2.59 -2.53 1.61
CA ALA A 19 2.34 -1.23 2.24
C ALA A 19 1.03 -1.22 3.03
N GLU A 20 -0.04 -1.77 2.46
CA GLU A 20 -1.32 -1.92 3.15
C GLU A 20 -1.16 -2.72 4.44
N ALA A 21 -0.49 -3.87 4.36
CA ALA A 21 -0.31 -4.76 5.51
C ALA A 21 0.49 -4.08 6.63
N VAL A 22 1.56 -3.39 6.28
CA VAL A 22 2.41 -2.68 7.24
C VAL A 22 1.63 -1.57 7.95
N LEU A 23 0.90 -0.75 7.20
CA LEU A 23 0.12 0.32 7.81
C LEU A 23 -0.98 -0.22 8.71
N ASN A 24 -1.70 -1.23 8.27
CA ASN A 24 -2.79 -1.80 9.08
C ASN A 24 -2.29 -2.44 10.37
N LYS A 25 -1.11 -3.06 10.34
CA LYS A 25 -0.57 -3.69 11.54
C LYS A 25 -0.01 -2.69 12.53
N TYR A 26 0.75 -1.70 12.05
CA TYR A 26 1.57 -0.85 12.91
C TYR A 26 0.97 0.52 13.20
N LEU A 27 -0.10 0.91 12.51
CA LEU A 27 -0.83 2.15 12.77
C LEU A 27 -2.31 1.84 13.05
N LYS A 28 -2.66 1.77 14.32
CA LYS A 28 -4.03 1.44 14.72
C LYS A 28 -5.06 2.50 14.33
N GLU A 29 -4.62 3.74 14.14
CA GLU A 29 -5.48 4.87 13.76
C GLU A 29 -5.74 4.93 12.26
N VAL A 30 -5.22 3.97 11.49
CA VAL A 30 -5.31 3.95 10.03
C VAL A 30 -6.05 2.69 9.57
N ASP A 31 -6.98 2.90 8.63
CA ASP A 31 -7.55 1.82 7.83
C ASP A 31 -6.95 1.95 6.43
N ALA A 32 -6.02 1.07 6.10
CA ALA A 32 -5.35 1.09 4.82
C ALA A 32 -5.99 0.10 3.85
N SER A 33 -6.10 0.52 2.61
CA SER A 33 -6.51 -0.32 1.47
C SER A 33 -5.49 -0.13 0.35
N SER A 34 -5.43 -1.08 -0.57
CA SER A 34 -4.56 -0.94 -1.74
C SER A 34 -5.33 -1.29 -3.01
N ALA A 35 -4.88 -0.78 -4.15
CA ALA A 35 -5.55 -1.02 -5.42
C ALA A 35 -4.60 -0.84 -6.60
N ALA A 36 -5.00 -1.39 -7.75
CA ALA A 36 -4.29 -1.27 -9.02
C ALA A 36 -4.89 -0.17 -9.87
N VAL A 37 -4.05 0.63 -10.52
CA VAL A 37 -4.50 1.63 -11.51
C VAL A 37 -4.62 1.03 -12.92
N LYS A 38 -4.00 -0.13 -13.14
CA LYS A 38 -4.06 -0.88 -14.41
C LYS A 38 -4.69 -2.24 -14.14
N LYS A 39 -4.46 -3.20 -15.01
CA LYS A 39 -5.00 -4.54 -14.86
C LYS A 39 -4.42 -5.22 -13.62
N ILE A 40 -5.29 -5.76 -12.78
CA ILE A 40 -4.87 -6.47 -11.57
C ILE A 40 -4.12 -7.76 -11.91
N LYS A 41 -3.21 -8.15 -11.01
CA LYS A 41 -2.57 -9.46 -11.01
C LYS A 41 -2.80 -10.10 -9.64
N ALA A 42 -2.79 -11.42 -9.58
CA ALA A 42 -2.89 -12.14 -8.32
C ALA A 42 -1.74 -11.74 -7.38
N ILE A 43 -1.98 -11.77 -6.08
CA ILE A 43 -0.94 -11.46 -5.10
C ILE A 43 0.23 -12.43 -5.28
N ASN A 44 1.45 -11.87 -5.33
CA ASN A 44 2.67 -12.65 -5.43
C ASN A 44 2.82 -13.55 -4.20
N PRO A 45 2.96 -14.88 -4.36
CA PRO A 45 3.07 -15.78 -3.22
C PRO A 45 4.23 -15.47 -2.27
N ALA A 46 5.33 -14.93 -2.78
CA ALA A 46 6.47 -14.54 -1.95
C ALA A 46 6.12 -13.37 -1.02
N VAL A 47 5.25 -12.47 -1.47
CA VAL A 47 4.74 -11.37 -0.65
C VAL A 47 3.89 -11.92 0.49
N GLN A 48 2.96 -12.82 0.19
CA GLN A 48 2.14 -13.45 1.21
C GLN A 48 2.99 -14.16 2.25
N THR A 49 3.97 -14.95 1.82
CA THR A 49 4.89 -15.66 2.72
C THR A 49 5.64 -14.69 3.63
N ALA A 50 6.18 -13.60 3.06
CA ALA A 50 6.93 -12.61 3.84
C ALA A 50 6.04 -11.89 4.86
N LEU A 51 4.80 -11.58 4.50
CA LEU A 51 3.86 -10.92 5.41
C LEU A 51 3.37 -11.86 6.51
N ILE A 52 3.18 -13.15 6.21
CA ILE A 52 2.87 -14.15 7.24
C ILE A 52 4.02 -14.22 8.25
N LYS A 53 5.26 -14.25 7.76
CA LYS A 53 6.44 -14.29 8.62
C LYS A 53 6.55 -13.04 9.48
N ASP A 54 6.19 -11.88 8.94
CA ASP A 54 6.14 -10.61 9.69
C ASP A 54 4.94 -10.51 10.63
N THR A 55 4.01 -11.47 10.57
CA THR A 55 2.72 -11.48 11.29
C THR A 55 1.80 -10.33 10.89
N SER A 56 1.96 -9.78 9.69
CA SER A 56 1.14 -8.68 9.18
C SER A 56 0.17 -9.09 8.07
N TRP A 57 0.15 -10.35 7.66
CA TRP A 57 -0.78 -10.88 6.67
C TRP A 57 -2.21 -10.92 7.21
N SER A 58 -3.18 -10.64 6.33
CA SER A 58 -4.59 -10.91 6.60
C SER A 58 -5.18 -11.69 5.41
N ASP A 59 -5.99 -12.70 5.70
CA ASP A 59 -6.65 -13.48 4.64
C ASP A 59 -7.68 -12.67 3.86
N THR A 60 -7.99 -11.45 4.32
CA THR A 60 -8.88 -10.54 3.60
C THR A 60 -8.17 -9.78 2.47
N TYR A 61 -6.83 -9.81 2.42
CA TYR A 61 -6.09 -9.10 1.39
C TYR A 61 -6.28 -9.75 0.03
N MET A 62 -6.54 -8.91 -0.97
CA MET A 62 -6.76 -9.35 -2.35
C MET A 62 -6.40 -8.23 -3.31
N SER A 63 -5.99 -8.59 -4.51
CA SER A 63 -5.77 -7.62 -5.57
C SER A 63 -7.11 -7.06 -6.02
N LYS A 64 -7.19 -5.73 -6.20
CA LYS A 64 -8.41 -5.08 -6.64
C LYS A 64 -8.09 -3.82 -7.44
N ALA A 65 -9.03 -3.45 -8.30
CA ALA A 65 -8.90 -2.27 -9.15
C ALA A 65 -9.35 -1.01 -8.42
N VAL A 66 -8.67 0.11 -8.66
CA VAL A 66 -9.02 1.39 -8.04
C VAL A 66 -10.42 1.85 -8.40
N LEU A 67 -10.92 1.48 -9.58
CA LEU A 67 -12.27 1.85 -10.02
C LEU A 67 -13.37 1.36 -9.06
N GLY A 68 -13.14 0.26 -8.36
CA GLY A 68 -14.09 -0.25 -7.36
C GLY A 68 -14.10 0.54 -6.06
N LEU A 69 -13.18 1.47 -5.87
CA LEU A 69 -13.02 2.25 -4.63
C LEU A 69 -13.33 3.73 -4.82
N LEU A 70 -13.80 4.15 -5.98
CA LEU A 70 -13.98 5.58 -6.31
C LEU A 70 -15.04 6.27 -5.46
N GLU A 71 -15.98 5.54 -4.89
CA GLU A 71 -17.03 6.12 -4.05
C GLU A 71 -16.60 6.24 -2.59
N GLU A 72 -15.48 5.64 -2.21
CA GLU A 72 -14.93 5.80 -0.86
C GLU A 72 -14.14 7.10 -0.74
N GLU A 73 -14.24 7.73 0.41
CA GLU A 73 -13.44 8.92 0.70
C GLU A 73 -12.18 8.51 1.45
N PHE A 74 -11.04 8.95 0.93
CA PHE A 74 -9.74 8.70 1.58
C PHE A 74 -9.16 9.99 2.11
N ASP A 75 -8.51 9.91 3.26
CA ASP A 75 -7.77 11.04 3.83
C ASP A 75 -6.42 11.22 3.12
N LEU A 76 -5.81 10.11 2.71
CA LEU A 76 -4.50 10.10 2.07
C LEU A 76 -4.45 9.03 0.99
N VAL A 77 -3.91 9.40 -0.16
CA VAL A 77 -3.62 8.46 -1.26
C VAL A 77 -2.12 8.52 -1.53
N ILE A 78 -1.46 7.37 -1.52
CA ILE A 78 -0.03 7.26 -1.78
C ILE A 78 0.18 6.41 -3.04
N ALA A 79 0.72 7.01 -4.09
CA ALA A 79 1.14 6.29 -5.28
C ALA A 79 2.56 5.79 -5.05
N LEU A 80 2.78 4.48 -5.20
CA LEU A 80 4.05 3.84 -4.87
C LEU A 80 4.94 3.59 -6.07
N ASP A 81 4.48 3.94 -7.26
CA ASP A 81 5.28 3.93 -8.48
C ASP A 81 4.85 5.08 -9.40
N SER A 82 5.70 5.39 -10.39
CA SER A 82 5.42 6.52 -11.28
C SER A 82 4.21 6.28 -12.17
N LEU A 83 3.93 5.02 -12.54
CA LEU A 83 2.79 4.70 -13.37
C LEU A 83 1.48 4.97 -12.63
N SER A 84 1.38 4.57 -11.37
CA SER A 84 0.17 4.83 -10.59
C SER A 84 -0.02 6.31 -10.32
N SER A 85 1.07 7.06 -10.11
CA SER A 85 1.01 8.50 -9.95
C SER A 85 0.41 9.20 -11.17
N LYS A 86 0.76 8.73 -12.36
CA LYS A 86 0.30 9.33 -13.63
C LYS A 86 -1.08 8.87 -14.05
N ALA A 87 -1.47 7.66 -13.67
CA ALA A 87 -2.70 7.02 -14.16
C ALA A 87 -3.83 7.00 -13.13
N MET A 88 -3.62 7.54 -11.94
CA MET A 88 -4.64 7.52 -10.89
C MET A 88 -5.84 8.40 -11.27
N PRO A 89 -7.05 8.04 -10.80
CA PRO A 89 -8.22 8.90 -10.98
C PRO A 89 -8.09 10.16 -10.12
N GLU A 90 -8.97 11.12 -10.37
CA GLU A 90 -9.07 12.30 -9.52
C GLU A 90 -9.73 11.92 -8.19
N PHE A 91 -9.20 12.46 -7.12
CA PHE A 91 -9.76 12.31 -5.78
C PHE A 91 -10.34 13.63 -5.30
N SER A 92 -11.12 13.58 -4.23
CA SER A 92 -11.73 14.74 -3.63
C SER A 92 -10.67 15.79 -3.21
N ASP A 93 -11.03 17.07 -3.19
CA ASP A 93 -10.14 18.15 -2.74
C ASP A 93 -9.69 17.97 -1.28
N ASN A 94 -10.42 17.18 -0.51
CA ASN A 94 -10.10 16.90 0.88
C ASN A 94 -9.10 15.75 1.04
N THR A 95 -8.76 15.08 -0.05
CA THR A 95 -7.80 13.95 -0.03
C THR A 95 -6.40 14.47 -0.33
N ILE A 96 -5.46 14.16 0.54
CA ILE A 96 -4.05 14.44 0.30
C ILE A 96 -3.51 13.34 -0.62
N VAL A 97 -2.85 13.73 -1.71
CA VAL A 97 -2.28 12.78 -2.67
C VAL A 97 -0.77 13.01 -2.75
N ILE A 98 0.00 11.95 -2.51
CA ILE A 98 1.47 12.00 -2.61
C ILE A 98 1.99 10.83 -3.43
N GLU A 99 3.25 10.96 -3.87
CA GLU A 99 3.98 9.88 -4.54
C GLU A 99 5.21 9.54 -3.72
N ILE A 100 5.41 8.24 -3.45
CA ILE A 100 6.65 7.73 -2.85
C ILE A 100 7.07 6.55 -3.71
N GLU A 101 8.05 6.75 -4.57
CA GLU A 101 8.50 5.70 -5.49
C GLU A 101 9.46 4.75 -4.78
N TYR A 102 9.17 3.45 -4.85
CA TYR A 102 10.02 2.40 -4.31
C TYR A 102 10.52 1.49 -5.42
N GLU A 103 11.76 1.03 -5.30
CA GLU A 103 12.27 -0.05 -6.13
C GLU A 103 11.74 -1.38 -5.62
N HIS A 104 11.32 -2.25 -6.55
CA HIS A 104 10.87 -3.59 -6.18
C HIS A 104 12.03 -4.42 -5.67
N PRO A 105 11.87 -5.16 -4.57
CA PRO A 105 12.89 -6.11 -4.13
C PRO A 105 12.91 -7.33 -5.06
N ASN A 106 13.94 -8.15 -4.93
CA ASN A 106 13.93 -9.45 -5.58
C ASN A 106 12.99 -10.38 -4.80
N TYR A 107 11.81 -10.65 -5.37
CA TYR A 107 10.77 -11.45 -4.71
C TYR A 107 11.17 -12.92 -4.49
N GLU A 108 12.23 -13.38 -5.14
CA GLU A 108 12.76 -14.73 -4.95
C GLU A 108 13.78 -14.80 -3.81
N ASN A 109 14.15 -13.66 -3.24
CA ASN A 109 15.15 -13.58 -2.18
C ASN A 109 14.48 -13.18 -0.86
N SER A 110 14.34 -14.12 0.06
CA SER A 110 13.66 -13.89 1.33
C SER A 110 14.32 -12.81 2.19
N THR A 111 15.65 -12.71 2.14
CA THR A 111 16.37 -11.69 2.89
C THR A 111 16.07 -10.28 2.36
N GLN A 112 16.01 -10.13 1.04
CA GLN A 112 15.62 -8.85 0.44
C GLN A 112 14.17 -8.49 0.77
N MET A 113 13.28 -9.48 0.79
CA MET A 113 11.88 -9.25 1.16
C MET A 113 11.76 -8.77 2.60
N GLU A 114 12.48 -9.40 3.53
CA GLU A 114 12.48 -8.98 4.93
C GLU A 114 13.01 -7.55 5.09
N ARG A 115 14.09 -7.22 4.38
CA ARG A 115 14.66 -5.86 4.38
C ARG A 115 13.69 -4.84 3.81
N PHE A 116 12.98 -5.21 2.76
CA PHE A 116 12.02 -4.31 2.13
C PHE A 116 10.86 -3.99 3.07
N ILE A 117 10.32 -5.00 3.75
CA ILE A 117 9.27 -4.80 4.74
C ILE A 117 9.78 -3.89 5.86
N LYS A 118 11.01 -4.10 6.31
CA LYS A 118 11.62 -3.23 7.32
C LYS A 118 11.75 -1.80 6.83
N THR A 119 12.13 -1.61 5.56
CA THR A 119 12.22 -0.28 4.95
C THR A 119 10.85 0.40 4.95
N LEU A 120 9.79 -0.31 4.59
CA LEU A 120 8.44 0.23 4.64
C LEU A 120 8.08 0.68 6.06
N LYS A 121 8.41 -0.11 7.06
CA LYS A 121 8.16 0.27 8.46
C LYS A 121 8.91 1.53 8.84
N MET A 122 10.17 1.65 8.44
CA MET A 122 11.03 2.76 8.83
C MET A 122 10.71 4.07 8.10
N GLU A 123 10.16 3.99 6.89
CA GLU A 123 9.91 5.16 6.05
C GLU A 123 8.42 5.48 5.94
N LEU A 124 7.60 4.50 5.61
CA LEU A 124 6.18 4.73 5.33
C LEU A 124 5.39 5.08 6.58
N ILE A 125 5.67 4.42 7.69
CA ILE A 125 4.94 4.67 8.94
C ILE A 125 5.16 6.12 9.42
N PRO A 126 6.41 6.62 9.55
CA PRO A 126 6.60 8.01 9.97
C PRO A 126 6.00 9.04 9.00
N ILE A 127 6.14 8.82 7.70
CA ILE A 127 5.56 9.72 6.69
C ILE A 127 4.04 9.78 6.84
N THR A 128 3.40 8.62 6.97
CA THR A 128 1.94 8.55 7.12
C THR A 128 1.48 9.26 8.40
N ARG A 129 2.19 9.03 9.49
CA ARG A 129 1.89 9.71 10.76
C ARG A 129 2.00 11.23 10.64
N ASP A 130 3.07 11.71 10.03
CA ASP A 130 3.29 13.13 9.86
C ASP A 130 2.18 13.79 9.04
N ILE A 131 1.85 13.20 7.90
CA ILE A 131 0.84 13.76 7.00
C ILE A 131 -0.53 13.77 7.64
N LEU A 132 -0.89 12.71 8.35
CA LEU A 132 -2.20 12.58 8.98
C LEU A 132 -2.24 13.16 10.40
N GLU A 133 -1.15 13.70 10.89
CA GLU A 133 -1.05 14.31 12.22
C GLU A 133 -1.43 13.33 13.34
N LEU A 134 -0.95 12.11 13.25
CA LEU A 134 -1.22 11.07 14.23
C LEU A 134 -0.23 11.05 15.40
#